data_d71e2c2af73f9b1ffaaccdda3f47b355
#
_entry.id   d71e2c2af73f9b1ffaaccdda3f47b355
#
_cell.length_a   1.000
_cell.length_b   1.000
_cell.length_c   1.000
_cell.angle_alpha   90.00
_cell.angle_beta   90.00
_cell.angle_gamma   90.00
#
_symmetry.space_group_name_H-M   'P 1'
#
loop_
_entity.id
_entity.type
_entity.pdbx_description
1 polymer ?
#
loop_
_entity_poly.entity_id
_entity_poly.type
_entity_poly.pdbx_seq_one_letter_code
_entity_poly.pdbx_strand_id
1 'polypeptide(L)'
;NMIMSGFALFAVDGYDSMLALGVQGFSFRSISEPASELMQRGSREGFIEALMVNLSLIRRRIKSTDLKFELMQLGKVSKTSICLCYLESKVSKEILGKVKKNLEKINLETILESGYIIPYLESQGDFSLFSSVGMTERPDTLCGKISEGRIAILVDGTPNALIVPYFFVEYFQHLDDYSMHSYFATFTRWLKYMAFFLSTLLPGLYVGISTFNPEILPGPILSKIALAVGTTPFSLMFETIIIHLIYEIMREAGLRIPRPLGHAVSIVGALVIGETAVSAGLIGAPTLM
;
A
#
# COMPACT_ATOMS: atom_id res chain seq x y z
N ASN A 1 -9.93 30.86 -14.47
CA ASN A 1 -9.88 29.40 -14.13
C ASN A 1 -11.04 28.92 -13.26
N MET A 2 -11.64 29.77 -12.42
CA MET A 2 -12.78 29.39 -11.55
C MET A 2 -14.00 28.89 -12.34
N ILE A 3 -14.32 29.53 -13.48
CA ILE A 3 -15.44 29.10 -14.36
C ILE A 3 -15.22 27.65 -14.82
N MET A 4 -14.00 27.32 -15.25
CA MET A 4 -13.66 25.96 -15.70
C MET A 4 -13.68 24.92 -14.57
N SER A 5 -13.67 25.38 -13.31
CA SER A 5 -13.81 24.54 -12.13
C SER A 5 -15.26 24.47 -11.62
N GLY A 6 -16.25 24.94 -12.40
CA GLY A 6 -17.68 24.86 -12.06
C GLY A 6 -18.17 25.93 -11.08
N PHE A 7 -17.49 27.08 -10.99
CA PHE A 7 -17.98 28.23 -10.23
C PHE A 7 -18.80 29.16 -11.13
N ALA A 8 -19.91 29.65 -10.63
CA ALA A 8 -20.61 30.77 -11.24
C ALA A 8 -19.98 32.08 -10.76
N LEU A 9 -19.64 32.95 -11.70
CA LEU A 9 -19.10 34.29 -11.40
C LEU A 9 -20.20 35.32 -11.58
N PHE A 10 -20.45 36.10 -10.53
CA PHE A 10 -21.34 37.25 -10.56
C PHE A 10 -20.52 38.54 -10.60
N ALA A 11 -20.65 39.27 -11.68
CA ALA A 11 -20.12 40.61 -11.82
C ALA A 11 -21.27 41.63 -11.58
N VAL A 12 -21.03 42.66 -10.78
CA VAL A 12 -21.97 43.73 -10.52
C VAL A 12 -21.35 45.03 -11.08
N ASP A 13 -22.10 45.76 -11.87
CA ASP A 13 -21.63 47.01 -12.43
C ASP A 13 -21.26 48.02 -11.33
N GLY A 14 -20.10 48.66 -11.47
CA GLY A 14 -19.56 49.58 -10.46
C GLY A 14 -18.65 48.94 -9.41
N TYR A 15 -18.38 47.63 -9.47
CA TYR A 15 -17.42 46.98 -8.59
C TYR A 15 -16.30 46.27 -9.38
N ASP A 16 -15.07 46.44 -8.93
CA ASP A 16 -13.87 45.83 -9.57
C ASP A 16 -13.66 44.38 -9.16
N SER A 17 -14.51 43.82 -8.29
CA SER A 17 -14.46 42.46 -7.80
C SER A 17 -15.67 41.62 -8.23
N MET A 18 -15.45 40.34 -8.51
CA MET A 18 -16.53 39.38 -8.85
C MET A 18 -16.77 38.44 -7.69
N LEU A 19 -18.04 38.13 -7.45
CA LEU A 19 -18.43 37.12 -6.48
C LEU A 19 -18.39 35.76 -7.17
N ALA A 20 -17.60 34.84 -6.65
CA ALA A 20 -17.55 33.45 -7.12
C ALA A 20 -18.43 32.56 -6.23
N LEU A 21 -19.46 31.96 -6.82
CA LEU A 21 -20.34 31.01 -6.15
C LEU A 21 -20.02 29.58 -6.58
N GLY A 22 -19.74 28.71 -5.64
CA GLY A 22 -19.55 27.29 -5.90
C GLY A 22 -20.90 26.62 -6.17
N VAL A 23 -21.21 26.42 -7.45
CA VAL A 23 -22.45 25.73 -7.90
C VAL A 23 -22.13 24.35 -8.49
N GLN A 24 -21.01 23.78 -8.06
CA GLN A 24 -20.53 22.49 -8.49
C GLN A 24 -21.49 21.39 -8.03
N GLY A 25 -22.31 20.89 -8.91
CA GLY A 25 -23.22 19.75 -8.69
C GLY A 25 -22.58 18.40 -9.05
N PHE A 26 -21.29 18.20 -8.74
CA PHE A 26 -20.65 16.92 -9.04
C PHE A 26 -21.27 15.81 -8.20
N SER A 27 -21.60 14.71 -8.86
CA SER A 27 -22.02 13.47 -8.19
C SER A 27 -20.78 12.73 -7.70
N PHE A 28 -20.68 12.54 -6.40
CA PHE A 28 -19.62 11.76 -5.78
C PHE A 28 -20.14 10.40 -5.34
N ARG A 29 -19.24 9.41 -5.30
CA ARG A 29 -19.53 8.12 -4.69
C ARG A 29 -19.87 8.30 -3.21
N SER A 30 -20.84 7.56 -2.71
CA SER A 30 -21.11 7.53 -1.27
C SER A 30 -19.95 6.95 -0.48
N ILE A 31 -19.78 7.41 0.76
CA ILE A 31 -18.80 6.85 1.69
C ILE A 31 -19.13 5.36 1.90
N SER A 32 -18.18 4.49 1.61
CA SER A 32 -18.30 3.04 1.73
C SER A 32 -17.03 2.43 2.29
N GLU A 33 -17.10 1.19 2.71
CA GLU A 33 -15.94 0.45 3.19
C GLU A 33 -14.91 0.26 2.06
N PRO A 34 -13.62 0.56 2.31
CA PRO A 34 -12.57 0.40 1.32
C PRO A 34 -12.36 -1.09 1.03
N ALA A 35 -12.28 -1.42 -0.25
CA ALA A 35 -12.09 -2.80 -0.67
C ALA A 35 -10.64 -3.30 -0.50
N SER A 36 -9.69 -2.38 -0.38
CA SER A 36 -8.25 -2.68 -0.20
C SER A 36 -7.86 -2.95 1.26
N GLU A 37 -8.61 -2.38 2.22
CA GLU A 37 -8.29 -2.43 3.66
C GLU A 37 -9.51 -2.86 4.47
N LEU A 38 -9.92 -4.13 4.31
CA LEU A 38 -11.03 -4.72 5.05
C LEU A 38 -10.65 -4.92 6.52
N MET A 39 -11.57 -4.59 7.43
CA MET A 39 -11.41 -4.81 8.86
C MET A 39 -12.53 -5.70 9.42
N GLN A 40 -12.15 -6.52 10.41
CA GLN A 40 -13.13 -7.34 11.12
C GLN A 40 -13.95 -6.50 12.12
N ARG A 41 -13.32 -5.50 12.75
CA ARG A 41 -13.93 -4.62 13.75
C ARG A 41 -13.49 -3.20 13.53
N GLY A 42 -14.42 -2.24 13.58
CA GLY A 42 -14.12 -0.81 13.48
C GLY A 42 -15.03 -0.05 12.53
N SER A 43 -14.59 1.12 12.13
CA SER A 43 -15.33 1.99 11.19
C SER A 43 -15.33 1.37 9.80
N ARG A 44 -16.45 1.44 9.11
CA ARG A 44 -16.57 1.01 7.70
C ARG A 44 -16.50 2.19 6.73
N GLU A 45 -16.03 3.34 7.19
CA GLU A 45 -15.87 4.52 6.36
C GLU A 45 -14.51 4.51 5.67
N GLY A 46 -14.51 4.65 4.36
CA GLY A 46 -13.34 4.88 3.53
C GLY A 46 -13.31 6.29 2.96
N PHE A 47 -12.14 6.71 2.51
CA PHE A 47 -12.00 7.94 1.72
C PHE A 47 -12.67 7.77 0.36
N ILE A 48 -13.07 8.89 -0.21
CA ILE A 48 -13.63 9.00 -1.56
C ILE A 48 -12.76 9.91 -2.42
N GLU A 49 -13.13 10.06 -3.68
CA GLU A 49 -12.37 10.88 -4.63
C GLU A 49 -12.42 12.38 -4.32
N ALA A 50 -13.44 12.84 -3.58
CA ALA A 50 -13.64 14.27 -3.24
C ALA A 50 -12.79 14.70 -2.04
N LEU A 51 -11.77 15.53 -2.27
CA LEU A 51 -10.84 16.00 -1.23
C LEU A 51 -11.57 16.66 -0.05
N MET A 52 -12.54 17.55 -0.29
CA MET A 52 -13.23 18.28 0.76
C MET A 52 -14.03 17.36 1.70
N VAL A 53 -14.62 16.30 1.17
CA VAL A 53 -15.31 15.29 1.96
C VAL A 53 -14.31 14.55 2.84
N ASN A 54 -13.17 14.16 2.30
CA ASN A 54 -12.10 13.48 3.03
C ASN A 54 -11.56 14.35 4.18
N LEU A 55 -11.35 15.65 3.94
CA LEU A 55 -10.94 16.58 5.00
C LEU A 55 -11.99 16.69 6.12
N SER A 56 -13.28 16.65 5.76
CA SER A 56 -14.36 16.66 6.75
C SER A 56 -14.36 15.40 7.61
N LEU A 57 -14.06 14.22 7.04
CA LEU A 57 -13.94 12.96 7.77
C LEU A 57 -12.80 13.00 8.79
N ILE A 58 -11.66 13.60 8.43
CA ILE A 58 -10.52 13.78 9.34
C ILE A 58 -10.89 14.77 10.45
N ARG A 59 -11.47 15.93 10.10
CA ARG A 59 -11.86 16.97 11.07
C ARG A 59 -12.90 16.46 12.07
N ARG A 60 -13.82 15.60 11.63
CA ARG A 60 -14.82 14.98 12.51
C ARG A 60 -14.18 14.08 13.57
N ARG A 61 -13.08 13.41 13.25
CA ARG A 61 -12.36 12.51 14.16
C ARG A 61 -11.35 13.25 15.04
N ILE A 62 -10.59 14.19 14.49
CA ILE A 62 -9.61 14.99 15.22
C ILE A 62 -10.20 16.39 15.45
N LYS A 63 -10.81 16.58 16.62
CA LYS A 63 -11.49 17.83 17.00
C LYS A 63 -10.55 18.83 17.69
N SER A 64 -9.29 18.89 17.24
CA SER A 64 -8.28 19.79 17.80
C SER A 64 -8.05 20.99 16.89
N THR A 65 -7.82 22.16 17.48
CA THR A 65 -7.38 23.38 16.76
C THR A 65 -5.95 23.26 16.26
N ASP A 66 -5.19 22.32 16.80
CA ASP A 66 -3.82 22.00 16.44
C ASP A 66 -3.71 21.27 15.07
N LEU A 67 -4.82 20.68 14.60
CA LEU A 67 -4.88 20.06 13.29
C LEU A 67 -4.89 21.13 12.21
N LYS A 68 -3.81 21.12 11.39
CA LYS A 68 -3.63 22.04 10.26
C LYS A 68 -3.94 21.34 8.95
N PHE A 69 -4.56 22.09 8.05
CA PHE A 69 -4.80 21.74 6.66
C PHE A 69 -4.15 22.80 5.79
N GLU A 70 -3.15 22.42 5.03
CA GLU A 70 -2.49 23.31 4.06
C GLU A 70 -2.81 22.85 2.65
N LEU A 71 -3.57 23.67 1.95
CA LEU A 71 -3.96 23.42 0.57
C LEU A 71 -2.90 23.97 -0.38
N MET A 72 -2.58 23.20 -1.39
CA MET A 72 -1.72 23.60 -2.52
C MET A 72 -2.27 23.01 -3.82
N GLN A 73 -1.83 23.54 -4.93
CA GLN A 73 -2.17 23.03 -6.26
C GLN A 73 -0.90 22.58 -6.98
N LEU A 74 -0.92 21.38 -7.52
CA LEU A 74 0.17 20.81 -8.30
C LEU A 74 -0.34 20.38 -9.69
N GLY A 75 0.62 20.32 -10.63
CA GLY A 75 0.30 20.05 -12.04
C GLY A 75 0.02 21.33 -12.82
N LYS A 76 0.73 21.51 -13.95
CA LYS A 76 0.61 22.73 -14.79
C LYS A 76 -0.76 22.82 -15.45
N VAL A 77 -1.28 21.70 -15.94
CA VAL A 77 -2.54 21.59 -16.67
C VAL A 77 -3.67 21.20 -15.73
N SER A 78 -3.48 20.12 -14.93
CA SER A 78 -4.53 19.58 -14.06
C SER A 78 -4.86 20.50 -12.89
N LYS A 79 -3.87 21.24 -12.34
CA LYS A 79 -4.01 22.08 -11.14
C LYS A 79 -4.73 21.36 -10.01
N THR A 80 -4.33 20.12 -9.80
CA THR A 80 -4.93 19.21 -8.83
C THR A 80 -4.72 19.74 -7.42
N SER A 81 -5.80 19.82 -6.65
CA SER A 81 -5.76 20.25 -5.26
C SER A 81 -5.17 19.17 -4.38
N ILE A 82 -4.19 19.52 -3.56
CA ILE A 82 -3.54 18.63 -2.61
C ILE A 82 -3.61 19.27 -1.23
N CYS A 83 -3.84 18.48 -0.21
CA CYS A 83 -3.89 18.96 1.16
C CYS A 83 -2.89 18.20 2.04
N LEU A 84 -2.01 18.96 2.71
CA LEU A 84 -1.17 18.47 3.79
C LEU A 84 -1.95 18.56 5.10
N CYS A 85 -2.05 17.45 5.84
CA CYS A 85 -2.75 17.37 7.11
C CYS A 85 -1.77 16.89 8.19
N TYR A 86 -1.65 17.64 9.29
CA TYR A 86 -0.77 17.30 10.39
C TYR A 86 -1.18 18.00 11.69
N LEU A 87 -0.68 17.51 12.84
CA LEU A 87 -0.78 18.21 14.12
C LEU A 87 0.45 19.08 14.33
N GLU A 88 0.25 20.40 14.51
CA GLU A 88 1.33 21.38 14.62
C GLU A 88 2.24 21.12 15.82
N SER A 89 1.69 20.64 16.93
CA SER A 89 2.43 20.34 18.16
C SER A 89 3.29 19.07 18.09
N LYS A 90 2.96 18.14 17.18
CA LYS A 90 3.59 16.82 17.11
C LYS A 90 4.46 16.59 15.89
N VAL A 91 4.22 17.32 14.82
CA VAL A 91 4.93 17.16 13.55
C VAL A 91 6.40 17.60 13.69
N SER A 92 7.31 16.84 13.10
CA SER A 92 8.70 17.30 12.95
C SER A 92 8.77 18.41 11.91
N LYS A 93 9.18 19.61 12.34
CA LYS A 93 9.32 20.77 11.44
C LYS A 93 10.34 20.52 10.33
N GLU A 94 11.38 19.74 10.59
CA GLU A 94 12.38 19.35 9.59
C GLU A 94 11.76 18.49 8.50
N ILE A 95 11.01 17.44 8.88
CA ILE A 95 10.36 16.54 7.92
C ILE A 95 9.28 17.30 7.14
N LEU A 96 8.49 18.14 7.80
CA LEU A 96 7.48 18.97 7.14
C LEU A 96 8.11 19.91 6.09
N GLY A 97 9.24 20.53 6.44
CA GLY A 97 9.98 21.38 5.50
C GLY A 97 10.52 20.60 4.30
N LYS A 98 11.04 19.38 4.52
CA LYS A 98 11.48 18.50 3.43
C LYS A 98 10.32 18.09 2.50
N VAL A 99 9.19 17.69 3.09
CA VAL A 99 7.99 17.32 2.31
C VAL A 99 7.51 18.49 1.45
N LYS A 100 7.35 19.69 2.02
CA LYS A 100 6.94 20.88 1.27
C LYS A 100 7.90 21.20 0.13
N LYS A 101 9.20 21.25 0.42
CA LYS A 101 10.23 21.49 -0.59
C LYS A 101 10.23 20.46 -1.72
N ASN A 102 9.96 19.20 -1.41
CA ASN A 102 9.90 18.14 -2.40
C ASN A 102 8.63 18.25 -3.27
N LEU A 103 7.49 18.59 -2.66
CA LEU A 103 6.26 18.85 -3.41
C LEU A 103 6.39 20.06 -4.34
N GLU A 104 7.04 21.15 -3.92
CA GLU A 104 7.30 22.33 -4.73
C GLU A 104 8.20 22.05 -5.95
N LYS A 105 9.06 21.04 -5.87
CA LYS A 105 9.92 20.62 -7.00
C LYS A 105 9.17 19.86 -8.10
N ILE A 106 7.95 19.41 -7.82
CA ILE A 106 7.17 18.63 -8.77
C ILE A 106 6.81 19.51 -9.97
N ASN A 107 7.32 19.14 -11.14
CA ASN A 107 7.11 19.84 -12.40
C ASN A 107 6.40 18.91 -13.41
N LEU A 108 5.27 18.34 -13.02
CA LEU A 108 4.44 17.50 -13.87
C LEU A 108 3.35 18.34 -14.56
N GLU A 109 2.96 17.94 -15.75
CA GLU A 109 1.83 18.57 -16.45
C GLU A 109 0.50 18.22 -15.77
N THR A 110 0.35 16.93 -15.41
CA THR A 110 -0.87 16.42 -14.80
C THR A 110 -0.54 15.54 -13.58
N ILE A 111 -1.37 15.65 -12.55
CA ILE A 111 -1.38 14.75 -11.38
C ILE A 111 -2.81 14.27 -11.25
N LEU A 112 -3.04 12.99 -11.59
CA LEU A 112 -4.36 12.39 -11.61
C LEU A 112 -4.63 11.50 -10.40
N GLU A 113 -3.57 11.06 -9.73
CA GLU A 113 -3.70 10.23 -8.53
C GLU A 113 -2.52 10.45 -7.57
N SER A 114 -2.65 9.97 -6.33
CA SER A 114 -1.63 10.12 -5.28
C SER A 114 -0.29 9.44 -5.60
N GLY A 115 -0.30 8.36 -6.38
CA GLY A 115 0.91 7.63 -6.78
C GLY A 115 1.92 8.47 -7.55
N TYR A 116 1.47 9.50 -8.28
CA TYR A 116 2.36 10.38 -9.05
C TYR A 116 3.35 11.18 -8.20
N ILE A 117 3.01 11.42 -6.93
CA ILE A 117 3.86 12.22 -6.03
C ILE A 117 4.79 11.37 -5.15
N ILE A 118 4.57 10.06 -5.04
CA ILE A 118 5.37 9.16 -4.19
C ILE A 118 6.86 9.23 -4.52
N PRO A 119 7.31 9.15 -5.78
CA PRO A 119 8.74 9.19 -6.11
C PRO A 119 9.45 10.50 -5.68
N TYR A 120 8.70 11.59 -5.51
CA TYR A 120 9.26 12.86 -5.04
C TYR A 120 9.33 12.95 -3.52
N LEU A 121 8.51 12.17 -2.81
CA LEU A 121 8.48 12.10 -1.36
C LEU A 121 9.53 11.14 -0.81
N GLU A 122 9.88 10.12 -1.58
CA GLU A 122 10.93 9.17 -1.22
C GLU A 122 12.30 9.85 -1.25
N SER A 123 13.20 9.41 -0.36
CA SER A 123 14.57 9.94 -0.30
C SER A 123 15.32 9.61 -1.59
N GLN A 124 15.67 10.62 -2.37
CA GLN A 124 16.49 10.45 -3.56
C GLN A 124 17.89 9.96 -3.13
N GLY A 125 18.26 8.77 -3.53
CA GLY A 125 19.58 8.18 -3.30
C GLY A 125 19.62 6.99 -2.36
N ASP A 126 18.57 6.72 -1.60
CA ASP A 126 18.48 5.52 -0.78
C ASP A 126 17.92 4.36 -1.60
N PHE A 127 18.75 3.37 -1.88
CA PHE A 127 18.29 2.11 -2.47
C PHE A 127 17.57 1.31 -1.39
N SER A 128 16.29 1.59 -1.22
CA SER A 128 15.40 0.86 -0.30
C SER A 128 14.38 0.05 -1.08
N LEU A 129 14.22 -1.22 -0.72
CA LEU A 129 13.17 -2.07 -1.28
C LEU A 129 11.78 -1.71 -0.73
N PHE A 130 11.73 -0.94 0.36
CA PHE A 130 10.49 -0.55 1.02
C PHE A 130 10.31 0.96 0.89
N SER A 131 9.11 1.36 0.47
CA SER A 131 8.74 2.77 0.38
C SER A 131 8.73 3.42 1.77
N SER A 132 9.24 4.65 1.86
CA SER A 132 9.11 5.50 3.04
C SER A 132 7.79 6.28 3.08
N VAL A 133 6.88 5.99 2.13
CA VAL A 133 5.55 6.56 2.01
C VAL A 133 4.52 5.46 2.19
N GLY A 134 3.68 5.57 3.22
CA GLY A 134 2.54 4.69 3.42
C GLY A 134 1.32 5.17 2.65
N MET A 135 0.40 4.26 2.36
CA MET A 135 -0.90 4.56 1.73
C MET A 135 -2.03 3.97 2.56
N THR A 136 -3.16 4.68 2.63
CA THR A 136 -4.37 4.16 3.27
C THR A 136 -5.62 4.78 2.64
N GLU A 137 -6.67 3.98 2.50
CA GLU A 137 -8.01 4.45 2.13
C GLU A 137 -8.87 4.72 3.37
N ARG A 138 -8.32 4.58 4.59
CA ARG A 138 -9.06 4.62 5.84
C ARG A 138 -8.83 5.91 6.64
N PRO A 139 -9.89 6.67 6.95
CA PRO A 139 -9.78 7.87 7.78
C PRO A 139 -9.33 7.60 9.22
N ASP A 140 -9.68 6.44 9.80
CA ASP A 140 -9.29 6.06 11.15
C ASP A 140 -7.79 5.76 11.25
N THR A 141 -7.24 4.97 10.32
CA THR A 141 -5.81 4.71 10.20
C THR A 141 -5.04 6.02 10.05
N LEU A 142 -5.48 6.88 9.13
CA LEU A 142 -4.82 8.16 8.88
C LEU A 142 -4.83 9.07 10.11
N CYS A 143 -5.96 9.18 10.81
CA CYS A 143 -6.07 9.97 12.03
C CYS A 143 -5.17 9.44 13.15
N GLY A 144 -5.01 8.12 13.27
CA GLY A 144 -4.06 7.49 14.17
C GLY A 144 -2.63 7.94 13.87
N LYS A 145 -2.22 7.87 12.60
CA LYS A 145 -0.87 8.28 12.16
C LYS A 145 -0.62 9.78 12.32
N ILE A 146 -1.58 10.64 12.01
CA ILE A 146 -1.50 12.07 12.30
C ILE A 146 -1.31 12.32 13.81
N SER A 147 -2.00 11.56 14.66
CA SER A 147 -1.87 11.66 16.11
C SER A 147 -0.52 11.21 16.65
N GLU A 148 0.20 10.38 15.89
CA GLU A 148 1.59 9.98 16.15
C GLU A 148 2.62 11.00 15.64
N GLY A 149 2.19 12.10 14.97
CA GLY A 149 3.07 13.15 14.44
C GLY A 149 3.47 12.95 12.98
N ARG A 150 2.79 12.06 12.25
CA ARG A 150 2.99 11.88 10.79
C ARG A 150 2.29 12.99 10.01
N ILE A 151 2.75 13.18 8.80
CA ILE A 151 2.15 14.07 7.82
C ILE A 151 1.30 13.23 6.87
N ALA A 152 0.03 13.60 6.74
CA ALA A 152 -0.85 13.01 5.77
C ALA A 152 -0.96 13.92 4.53
N ILE A 153 -1.00 13.34 3.36
CA ILE A 153 -1.15 14.04 2.09
C ILE A 153 -2.34 13.45 1.36
N LEU A 154 -3.35 14.27 1.11
CA LEU A 154 -4.53 13.90 0.34
C LEU A 154 -4.49 14.61 -1.01
N VAL A 155 -4.82 13.88 -2.05
CA VAL A 155 -4.85 14.36 -3.44
C VAL A 155 -6.29 14.27 -3.92
N ASP A 156 -6.79 15.34 -4.54
CA ASP A 156 -8.13 15.35 -5.12
C ASP A 156 -8.22 14.37 -6.29
N GLY A 157 -9.33 13.66 -6.41
CA GLY A 157 -9.55 12.64 -7.43
C GLY A 157 -9.11 11.22 -7.06
N THR A 158 -8.56 10.99 -5.85
CA THR A 158 -8.16 9.65 -5.38
C THR A 158 -8.59 9.41 -3.94
N PRO A 159 -9.07 8.18 -3.61
CA PRO A 159 -9.41 7.81 -2.25
C PRO A 159 -8.19 7.46 -1.39
N ASN A 160 -6.99 7.47 -1.97
CA ASN A 160 -5.76 7.12 -1.27
C ASN A 160 -5.13 8.33 -0.60
N ALA A 161 -4.95 8.27 0.72
CA ALA A 161 -4.16 9.21 1.48
C ALA A 161 -2.75 8.68 1.69
N LEU A 162 -1.73 9.53 1.52
CA LEU A 162 -0.34 9.20 1.75
C LEU A 162 0.08 9.59 3.16
N ILE A 163 0.98 8.82 3.76
CA ILE A 163 1.51 9.01 5.11
C ILE A 163 3.04 9.11 5.04
N VAL A 164 3.61 10.18 5.57
CA VAL A 164 5.05 10.45 5.54
C VAL A 164 5.52 10.91 6.93
N PRO A 165 6.64 10.39 7.42
CA PRO A 165 7.38 9.20 6.99
C PRO A 165 6.66 7.90 7.34
N TYR A 166 6.92 6.84 6.60
CA TYR A 166 6.41 5.50 6.88
C TYR A 166 7.57 4.55 7.14
N PHE A 167 7.50 3.77 8.21
CA PHE A 167 8.60 2.89 8.61
C PHE A 167 8.33 1.44 8.24
N PHE A 168 9.38 0.67 8.00
CA PHE A 168 9.30 -0.76 7.70
C PHE A 168 8.45 -1.55 8.69
N VAL A 169 8.55 -1.23 9.97
CA VAL A 169 7.76 -1.89 11.04
C VAL A 169 6.26 -1.69 10.85
N GLU A 170 5.84 -0.58 10.24
CA GLU A 170 4.44 -0.21 10.07
C GLU A 170 3.73 -1.07 9.01
N TYR A 171 4.47 -1.70 8.07
CA TYR A 171 3.92 -2.65 7.10
C TYR A 171 3.32 -3.91 7.76
N PHE A 172 3.74 -4.25 8.96
CA PHE A 172 3.23 -5.38 9.73
C PHE A 172 2.14 -5.01 10.73
N GLN A 173 1.85 -3.71 10.88
CA GLN A 173 0.82 -3.21 11.77
C GLN A 173 -0.52 -3.10 11.03
N HIS A 174 -1.54 -3.67 11.60
CA HIS A 174 -2.91 -3.53 11.12
C HIS A 174 -3.75 -2.83 12.18
N LEU A 175 -4.78 -2.09 11.78
CA LEU A 175 -5.60 -1.35 12.73
C LEU A 175 -6.36 -2.30 13.69
N ASP A 176 -6.71 -3.51 13.25
CA ASP A 176 -7.30 -4.53 14.11
C ASP A 176 -6.43 -4.89 15.32
N ASP A 177 -5.10 -4.76 15.21
CA ASP A 177 -4.18 -5.03 16.33
C ASP A 177 -4.44 -4.09 17.52
N TYR A 178 -5.00 -2.89 17.29
CA TYR A 178 -5.34 -1.92 18.34
C TYR A 178 -6.72 -2.18 18.96
N SER A 179 -7.57 -2.96 18.31
CA SER A 179 -8.90 -3.33 18.81
C SER A 179 -8.93 -4.68 19.53
N MET A 180 -7.81 -5.40 19.55
CA MET A 180 -7.64 -6.69 20.20
C MET A 180 -6.93 -6.55 21.55
N HIS A 181 -6.99 -7.62 22.35
CA HIS A 181 -6.27 -7.68 23.62
C HIS A 181 -4.75 -7.60 23.38
N SER A 182 -4.03 -6.81 24.19
CA SER A 182 -2.62 -6.46 23.96
C SER A 182 -1.67 -7.66 23.80
N TYR A 183 -1.86 -8.73 24.60
CA TYR A 183 -1.05 -9.95 24.48
C TYR A 183 -1.27 -10.66 23.13
N PHE A 184 -2.52 -10.75 22.69
CA PHE A 184 -2.84 -11.37 21.40
C PHE A 184 -2.33 -10.52 20.23
N ALA A 185 -2.48 -9.20 20.29
CA ALA A 185 -1.94 -8.30 19.28
C ALA A 185 -0.41 -8.38 19.18
N THR A 186 0.29 -8.51 20.32
CA THR A 186 1.74 -8.69 20.35
C THR A 186 2.13 -10.03 19.72
N PHE A 187 1.45 -11.11 20.09
CA PHE A 187 1.69 -12.45 19.52
C PHE A 187 1.49 -12.47 17.99
N THR A 188 0.39 -11.91 17.50
CA THR A 188 0.11 -11.85 16.06
C THR A 188 1.13 -11.01 15.30
N ARG A 189 1.64 -9.91 15.87
CA ARG A 189 2.73 -9.12 15.27
C ARG A 189 4.02 -9.94 15.17
N TRP A 190 4.42 -10.64 16.24
CA TRP A 190 5.57 -11.54 16.19
C TRP A 190 5.41 -12.60 15.12
N LEU A 191 4.22 -13.18 15.02
CA LEU A 191 3.92 -14.19 14.00
C LEU A 191 4.04 -13.62 12.58
N LYS A 192 3.58 -12.38 12.34
CA LYS A 192 3.75 -11.68 11.05
C LYS A 192 5.24 -11.47 10.70
N TYR A 193 6.06 -11.02 11.67
CA TYR A 193 7.51 -10.89 11.46
C TYR A 193 8.17 -12.23 11.16
N MET A 194 7.87 -13.25 11.95
CA MET A 194 8.38 -14.61 11.72
C MET A 194 7.99 -15.13 10.33
N ALA A 195 6.73 -14.94 9.93
CA ALA A 195 6.25 -15.35 8.62
C ALA A 195 7.01 -14.65 7.49
N PHE A 196 7.27 -13.35 7.61
CA PHE A 196 8.07 -12.59 6.64
C PHE A 196 9.50 -13.15 6.52
N PHE A 197 10.19 -13.33 7.64
CA PHE A 197 11.55 -13.88 7.61
C PHE A 197 11.58 -15.32 7.08
N LEU A 198 10.64 -16.16 7.51
CA LEU A 198 10.53 -17.53 7.01
C LEU A 198 10.25 -17.57 5.51
N SER A 199 9.30 -16.78 5.02
CA SER A 199 8.98 -16.78 3.58
C SER A 199 10.16 -16.36 2.72
N THR A 200 11.02 -15.48 3.24
CA THR A 200 12.21 -15.00 2.52
C THR A 200 13.39 -15.99 2.63
N LEU A 201 13.62 -16.56 3.80
CA LEU A 201 14.80 -17.39 4.06
C LEU A 201 14.59 -18.87 3.75
N LEU A 202 13.36 -19.39 3.92
CA LEU A 202 13.08 -20.81 3.84
C LEU A 202 13.47 -21.44 2.49
N PRO A 203 13.19 -20.83 1.32
CA PRO A 203 13.61 -21.39 0.03
C PRO A 203 15.12 -21.52 -0.09
N GLY A 204 15.84 -20.46 0.33
CA GLY A 204 17.31 -20.47 0.33
C GLY A 204 17.89 -21.48 1.30
N LEU A 205 17.33 -21.62 2.49
CA LEU A 205 17.74 -22.63 3.48
C LEU A 205 17.48 -24.06 2.98
N TYR A 206 16.32 -24.27 2.36
CA TYR A 206 16.00 -25.58 1.77
C TYR A 206 17.02 -26.01 0.73
N VAL A 207 17.32 -25.13 -0.23
CA VAL A 207 18.34 -25.40 -1.27
C VAL A 207 19.71 -25.56 -0.64
N GLY A 208 20.11 -24.67 0.27
CA GLY A 208 21.42 -24.71 0.92
C GLY A 208 21.64 -25.96 1.74
N ILE A 209 20.70 -26.35 2.60
CA ILE A 209 20.81 -27.56 3.43
C ILE A 209 20.78 -28.80 2.55
N SER A 210 19.84 -28.90 1.62
CA SER A 210 19.70 -30.08 0.78
C SER A 210 20.88 -30.31 -0.17
N THR A 211 21.57 -29.24 -0.59
CA THR A 211 22.69 -29.34 -1.54
C THR A 211 24.03 -29.45 -0.84
N PHE A 212 24.28 -28.69 0.21
CA PHE A 212 25.62 -28.55 0.81
C PHE A 212 25.77 -29.30 2.13
N ASN A 213 24.68 -29.43 2.91
CA ASN A 213 24.70 -30.06 4.24
C ASN A 213 23.53 -31.02 4.45
N PRO A 214 23.36 -32.04 3.58
CA PRO A 214 22.22 -32.96 3.68
C PRO A 214 22.18 -33.74 4.98
N GLU A 215 23.31 -33.85 5.69
CA GLU A 215 23.46 -34.54 6.97
C GLU A 215 22.62 -33.95 8.13
N ILE A 216 22.25 -32.66 7.98
CA ILE A 216 21.39 -31.97 8.97
C ILE A 216 19.97 -32.54 8.92
N LEU A 217 19.54 -33.07 7.78
CA LEU A 217 18.19 -33.59 7.59
C LEU A 217 18.05 -34.98 8.17
N PRO A 218 16.94 -35.27 8.87
CA PRO A 218 16.64 -36.63 9.30
C PRO A 218 16.62 -37.62 8.13
N GLY A 219 17.19 -38.80 8.28
CA GLY A 219 17.35 -39.80 7.21
C GLY A 219 16.09 -40.09 6.38
N PRO A 220 14.87 -40.19 6.95
CA PRO A 220 13.65 -40.39 6.18
C PRO A 220 13.27 -39.20 5.30
N ILE A 221 13.60 -37.97 5.70
CA ILE A 221 13.37 -36.74 4.91
C ILE A 221 14.40 -36.67 3.82
N LEU A 222 15.68 -36.91 4.15
CA LEU A 222 16.79 -36.89 3.19
C LEU A 222 16.54 -37.86 2.05
N SER A 223 16.15 -39.09 2.35
CA SER A 223 15.85 -40.09 1.32
C SER A 223 14.71 -39.69 0.37
N LYS A 224 13.66 -39.08 0.90
CA LYS A 224 12.56 -38.56 0.07
C LYS A 224 13.00 -37.39 -0.84
N ILE A 225 13.80 -36.47 -0.31
CA ILE A 225 14.33 -35.35 -1.10
C ILE A 225 15.29 -35.87 -2.18
N ALA A 226 16.18 -36.78 -1.84
CA ALA A 226 17.12 -37.36 -2.78
C ALA A 226 16.43 -38.12 -3.94
N LEU A 227 15.36 -38.88 -3.62
CA LEU A 227 14.56 -39.54 -4.64
C LEU A 227 13.82 -38.53 -5.53
N ALA A 228 13.23 -37.51 -4.96
CA ALA A 228 12.50 -36.48 -5.71
C ALA A 228 13.45 -35.69 -6.65
N VAL A 229 14.60 -35.25 -6.16
CA VAL A 229 15.60 -34.52 -6.96
C VAL A 229 16.22 -35.41 -8.02
N GLY A 230 16.42 -36.71 -7.73
CA GLY A 230 16.98 -37.67 -8.70
C GLY A 230 16.07 -37.98 -9.88
N THR A 231 14.78 -37.64 -9.81
CA THR A 231 13.81 -37.85 -10.90
C THR A 231 13.60 -36.59 -11.76
N THR A 232 14.16 -35.46 -11.39
CA THR A 232 14.00 -34.20 -12.11
C THR A 232 15.21 -33.87 -12.98
N PRO A 233 15.03 -33.20 -14.12
CA PRO A 233 16.12 -32.87 -15.04
C PRO A 233 16.97 -31.66 -14.60
N PHE A 234 16.49 -30.91 -13.60
CA PHE A 234 17.11 -29.65 -13.15
C PHE A 234 17.78 -29.81 -11.78
N SER A 235 18.76 -28.97 -11.48
CA SER A 235 19.29 -28.87 -10.12
C SER A 235 18.24 -28.22 -9.19
N LEU A 236 18.29 -28.56 -7.90
CA LEU A 236 17.35 -28.05 -6.90
C LEU A 236 17.24 -26.51 -6.86
N MET A 237 18.38 -25.83 -7.10
CA MET A 237 18.40 -24.37 -7.19
C MET A 237 17.57 -23.87 -8.39
N PHE A 238 17.75 -24.47 -9.57
CA PHE A 238 16.98 -24.09 -10.76
C PHE A 238 15.50 -24.41 -10.60
N GLU A 239 15.13 -25.55 -10.04
CA GLU A 239 13.73 -25.88 -9.73
C GLU A 239 13.09 -24.82 -8.85
N THR A 240 13.79 -24.42 -7.79
CA THR A 240 13.30 -23.40 -6.84
C THR A 240 13.11 -22.05 -7.54
N ILE A 241 14.03 -21.62 -8.38
CA ILE A 241 13.90 -20.37 -9.15
C ILE A 241 12.74 -20.45 -10.14
N ILE A 242 12.60 -21.54 -10.86
CA ILE A 242 11.54 -21.72 -11.87
C ILE A 242 10.17 -21.67 -11.20
N ILE A 243 9.97 -22.38 -10.10
CA ILE A 243 8.66 -22.38 -9.43
C ILE A 243 8.31 -21.02 -8.85
N HIS A 244 9.29 -20.29 -8.30
CA HIS A 244 9.06 -18.93 -7.83
C HIS A 244 8.70 -17.98 -8.98
N LEU A 245 9.35 -18.11 -10.13
CA LEU A 245 9.05 -17.32 -11.32
C LEU A 245 7.62 -17.61 -11.83
N ILE A 246 7.24 -18.89 -11.92
CA ILE A 246 5.88 -19.30 -12.33
C ILE A 246 4.86 -18.74 -11.35
N TYR A 247 5.12 -18.87 -10.05
CA TYR A 247 4.23 -18.31 -9.01
C TYR A 247 4.06 -16.80 -9.16
N GLU A 248 5.16 -16.06 -9.40
CA GLU A 248 5.13 -14.60 -9.57
C GLU A 248 4.34 -14.19 -10.81
N ILE A 249 4.53 -14.89 -11.94
CA ILE A 249 3.74 -14.66 -13.16
C ILE A 249 2.25 -14.87 -12.90
N MET A 250 1.91 -15.93 -12.19
CA MET A 250 0.50 -16.22 -11.86
C MET A 250 -0.09 -15.20 -10.89
N ARG A 251 0.66 -14.77 -9.91
CA ARG A 251 0.28 -13.72 -8.97
C ARG A 251 -0.02 -12.41 -9.72
N GLU A 252 0.89 -12.01 -10.60
CA GLU A 252 0.73 -10.81 -11.42
C GLU A 252 -0.49 -10.90 -12.35
N ALA A 253 -0.70 -12.06 -12.98
CA ALA A 253 -1.89 -12.29 -13.80
C ALA A 253 -3.17 -12.20 -12.97
N GLY A 254 -3.17 -12.77 -11.75
CA GLY A 254 -4.31 -12.73 -10.82
C GLY A 254 -4.70 -11.32 -10.37
N LEU A 255 -3.73 -10.41 -10.23
CA LEU A 255 -3.98 -9.02 -9.86
C LEU A 255 -4.69 -8.23 -10.97
N ARG A 256 -4.55 -8.62 -12.22
CA ARG A 256 -5.17 -7.96 -13.40
C ARG A 256 -6.57 -8.46 -13.69
N ILE A 257 -6.99 -9.57 -13.12
CA ILE A 257 -8.34 -10.13 -13.28
C ILE A 257 -9.30 -9.44 -12.28
N PRO A 258 -10.57 -9.22 -12.62
CA PRO A 258 -11.57 -8.69 -11.69
C PRO A 258 -11.59 -9.47 -10.37
N ARG A 259 -11.59 -8.77 -9.23
CA ARG A 259 -11.44 -9.32 -7.88
C ARG A 259 -12.20 -10.60 -7.57
N PRO A 260 -13.49 -10.77 -7.96
CA PRO A 260 -14.24 -11.99 -7.65
C PRO A 260 -13.60 -13.26 -8.23
N LEU A 261 -12.92 -13.16 -9.36
CA LEU A 261 -12.31 -14.27 -10.07
C LEU A 261 -10.81 -14.40 -9.81
N GLY A 262 -10.11 -13.29 -9.54
CA GLY A 262 -8.65 -13.25 -9.41
C GLY A 262 -8.12 -14.18 -8.31
N HIS A 263 -8.73 -14.18 -7.13
CA HIS A 263 -8.32 -15.07 -6.03
C HIS A 263 -8.55 -16.55 -6.37
N ALA A 264 -9.70 -16.89 -6.96
CA ALA A 264 -10.00 -18.26 -7.35
C ALA A 264 -9.02 -18.76 -8.42
N VAL A 265 -8.75 -17.95 -9.45
CA VAL A 265 -7.82 -18.29 -10.52
C VAL A 265 -6.39 -18.45 -10.00
N SER A 266 -5.94 -17.60 -9.07
CA SER A 266 -4.60 -17.71 -8.48
C SER A 266 -4.44 -19.00 -7.68
N ILE A 267 -5.43 -19.37 -6.85
CA ILE A 267 -5.38 -20.60 -6.03
C ILE A 267 -5.43 -21.84 -6.91
N VAL A 268 -6.41 -21.91 -7.80
CA VAL A 268 -6.58 -23.09 -8.69
C VAL A 268 -5.39 -23.20 -9.66
N GLY A 269 -4.93 -22.07 -10.20
CA GLY A 269 -3.77 -22.04 -11.09
C GLY A 269 -2.51 -22.54 -10.39
N ALA A 270 -2.23 -22.11 -9.15
CA ALA A 270 -1.08 -22.57 -8.39
C ALA A 270 -1.14 -24.09 -8.13
N LEU A 271 -2.32 -24.58 -7.74
CA LEU A 271 -2.52 -26.02 -7.47
C LEU A 271 -2.35 -26.85 -8.75
N VAL A 272 -3.02 -26.49 -9.82
CA VAL A 272 -2.98 -27.23 -11.10
C VAL A 272 -1.59 -27.22 -11.73
N ILE A 273 -0.94 -26.04 -11.77
CA ILE A 273 0.43 -25.95 -12.32
C ILE A 273 1.42 -26.70 -11.45
N GLY A 274 1.31 -26.58 -10.13
CA GLY A 274 2.18 -27.31 -9.22
C GLY A 274 2.04 -28.83 -9.36
N GLU A 275 0.79 -29.35 -9.37
CA GLU A 275 0.53 -30.77 -9.56
C GLU A 275 1.00 -31.27 -10.93
N THR A 276 0.75 -30.50 -11.98
CA THR A 276 1.18 -30.86 -13.34
C THR A 276 2.71 -30.86 -13.45
N ALA A 277 3.40 -29.89 -12.88
CA ALA A 277 4.87 -29.80 -12.91
C ALA A 277 5.52 -30.97 -12.16
N VAL A 278 4.96 -31.38 -11.01
CA VAL A 278 5.43 -32.55 -10.26
C VAL A 278 5.10 -33.85 -11.01
N SER A 279 3.91 -34.00 -11.55
CA SER A 279 3.50 -35.19 -12.31
C SER A 279 4.30 -35.37 -13.59
N ALA A 280 4.71 -34.27 -14.23
CA ALA A 280 5.59 -34.28 -15.40
C ALA A 280 7.07 -34.54 -15.05
N GLY A 281 7.42 -34.64 -13.77
CA GLY A 281 8.80 -34.82 -13.33
C GLY A 281 9.71 -33.61 -13.59
N LEU A 282 9.14 -32.41 -13.77
CA LEU A 282 9.89 -31.19 -13.99
C LEU A 282 10.39 -30.57 -12.68
N ILE A 283 9.66 -30.78 -11.60
CA ILE A 283 9.93 -30.20 -10.27
C ILE A 283 9.67 -31.30 -9.23
N GLY A 284 10.55 -31.40 -8.25
CA GLY A 284 10.36 -32.32 -7.12
C GLY A 284 9.23 -31.86 -6.19
N ALA A 285 8.41 -32.79 -5.71
CA ALA A 285 7.33 -32.48 -4.77
C ALA A 285 7.79 -31.71 -3.50
N PRO A 286 8.98 -31.94 -2.91
CA PRO A 286 9.47 -31.17 -1.77
C PRO A 286 9.78 -29.69 -2.12
N THR A 287 10.09 -29.38 -3.36
CA THR A 287 10.38 -27.99 -3.80
C THR A 287 9.10 -27.16 -3.92
N LEU A 288 7.95 -27.81 -4.07
CA LEU A 288 6.65 -27.15 -4.15
C LEU A 288 6.09 -26.77 -2.78
N MET A 289 6.50 -27.43 -1.72
CA MET A 289 6.06 -27.17 -0.33
C MET A 289 6.76 -25.97 0.28
#